data_50f2dc7b46c756369175060246e11221
#
_entry.id   50f2dc7b46c756369175060246e11221
#
_cell.length_a   1.000
_cell.length_b   1.000
_cell.length_c   1.000
_cell.angle_alpha   90.00
_cell.angle_beta   90.00
_cell.angle_gamma   90.00
#
_symmetry.space_group_name_H-M   'P 1'
#
loop_
_entity.id
_entity.type
_entity.pdbx_description
1 polymer ?
#
loop_
_entity_poly.entity_id
_entity_poly.type
_entity_poly.pdbx_seq_one_letter_code
_entity_poly.pdbx_strand_id
1 'polypeptide(L)'
;MTKKEEWLAGTRSAVPIMLGYVPVGIAYGVMARQAGLNTWQTVLMSLTVYGGASEMMAAGMVAQGAVVLTIVLTTFILNLRHIIMSTCVFNQMQGGRLPVRMLAAFGVTDETFAVYTTTANAPRTPRYFFSMALCSYLSWALGSWLGAIATGLLPPLITAALGISLYAMFIGLLMPGLHGNGRLAALVVLTALCNTVLCNVVQLDSGRSMILSTLGCAALGSFFVTPNAAGEENSHAEP
;
A
#
# COMPACT_ATOMS: atom_id res chain seq x y z
N MET A 1 22.77 -11.34 16.40
CA MET A 1 23.06 -11.12 14.96
C MET A 1 24.02 -9.97 14.77
N THR A 2 24.92 -10.07 13.80
CA THR A 2 25.78 -8.97 13.40
C THR A 2 25.01 -7.93 12.60
N LYS A 3 25.52 -6.70 12.52
CA LYS A 3 24.90 -5.62 11.72
C LYS A 3 24.69 -6.00 10.24
N LYS A 4 25.60 -6.81 9.70
CA LYS A 4 25.57 -7.31 8.33
C LYS A 4 24.47 -8.37 8.14
N GLU A 5 24.29 -9.25 9.12
CA GLU A 5 23.25 -10.27 9.09
C GLU A 5 21.85 -9.65 9.17
N GLU A 6 21.65 -8.62 10.01
CA GLU A 6 20.38 -7.88 10.09
C GLU A 6 20.02 -7.24 8.74
N TRP A 7 21.02 -6.60 8.10
CA TRP A 7 20.83 -5.97 6.79
C TRP A 7 20.46 -6.99 5.72
N LEU A 8 21.20 -8.11 5.65
CA LEU A 8 20.96 -9.17 4.70
C LEU A 8 19.59 -9.84 4.91
N ALA A 9 19.19 -10.03 6.18
CA ALA A 9 17.87 -10.57 6.51
C ALA A 9 16.75 -9.65 6.01
N GLY A 10 16.87 -8.32 6.21
CA GLY A 10 15.88 -7.35 5.70
C GLY A 10 15.82 -7.35 4.16
N THR A 11 16.96 -7.36 3.48
CA THR A 11 17.00 -7.47 2.02
C THR A 11 16.34 -8.76 1.52
N ARG A 12 16.56 -9.89 2.16
CA ARG A 12 15.89 -11.16 1.81
C ARG A 12 14.37 -11.08 2.00
N SER A 13 13.93 -10.46 3.08
CA SER A 13 12.50 -10.25 3.33
C SER A 13 11.84 -9.28 2.33
N ALA A 14 12.63 -8.42 1.69
CA ALA A 14 12.14 -7.53 0.63
C ALA A 14 11.90 -8.25 -0.71
N VAL A 15 12.52 -9.40 -0.96
CA VAL A 15 12.45 -10.08 -2.28
C VAL A 15 11.02 -10.30 -2.76
N PRO A 16 10.08 -10.87 -1.97
CA PRO A 16 8.71 -11.04 -2.42
C PRO A 16 8.00 -9.69 -2.69
N ILE A 17 8.32 -8.65 -1.92
CA ILE A 17 7.78 -7.30 -2.14
C ILE A 17 8.30 -6.74 -3.46
N MET A 18 9.60 -6.85 -3.73
CA MET A 18 10.24 -6.38 -4.96
C MET A 18 9.66 -7.04 -6.20
N LEU A 19 9.41 -8.36 -6.13
CA LEU A 19 8.79 -9.11 -7.23
C LEU A 19 7.36 -8.64 -7.54
N GLY A 20 6.62 -8.19 -6.53
CA GLY A 20 5.31 -7.56 -6.70
C GLY A 20 5.40 -6.11 -7.19
N TYR A 21 6.34 -5.35 -6.63
CA TYR A 21 6.45 -3.91 -6.88
C TYR A 21 6.92 -3.56 -8.29
N VAL A 22 7.84 -4.32 -8.87
CA VAL A 22 8.32 -4.02 -10.24
C VAL A 22 7.18 -4.04 -11.27
N PRO A 23 6.36 -5.12 -11.41
CA PRO A 23 5.27 -5.11 -12.37
C PRO A 23 4.17 -4.08 -12.04
N VAL A 24 3.83 -3.89 -10.77
CA VAL A 24 2.82 -2.89 -10.37
C VAL A 24 3.35 -1.47 -10.58
N GLY A 25 4.63 -1.20 -10.31
CA GLY A 25 5.29 0.06 -10.61
C GLY A 25 5.33 0.36 -12.13
N ILE A 26 5.59 -0.66 -12.96
CA ILE A 26 5.48 -0.53 -14.41
C ILE A 26 4.05 -0.12 -14.81
N ALA A 27 3.03 -0.79 -14.23
CA ALA A 27 1.63 -0.43 -14.47
C ALA A 27 1.33 1.03 -14.11
N TYR A 28 1.79 1.47 -12.93
CA TYR A 28 1.67 2.86 -12.50
C TYR A 28 2.36 3.81 -13.49
N GLY A 29 3.61 3.53 -13.87
CA GLY A 29 4.37 4.38 -14.79
C GLY A 29 3.66 4.56 -16.14
N VAL A 30 3.11 3.47 -16.70
CA VAL A 30 2.32 3.51 -17.94
C VAL A 30 1.04 4.34 -17.74
N MET A 31 0.30 4.09 -16.66
CA MET A 31 -0.96 4.79 -16.37
C MET A 31 -0.74 6.30 -16.16
N ALA A 32 0.30 6.69 -15.42
CA ALA A 32 0.65 8.08 -15.18
C ALA A 32 1.01 8.81 -16.48
N ARG A 33 1.73 8.15 -17.38
CA ARG A 33 2.03 8.68 -18.73
C ARG A 33 0.78 8.84 -19.59
N GLN A 34 -0.13 7.88 -19.55
CA GLN A 34 -1.41 7.95 -20.24
C GLN A 34 -2.32 9.05 -19.67
N ALA A 35 -2.21 9.35 -18.37
CA ALA A 35 -2.87 10.47 -17.73
C ALA A 35 -2.31 11.86 -18.11
N GLY A 36 -1.26 11.92 -18.92
CA GLY A 36 -0.63 13.17 -19.39
C GLY A 36 0.55 13.64 -18.57
N LEU A 37 0.96 12.91 -17.52
CA LEU A 37 2.18 13.22 -16.77
C LEU A 37 3.41 12.90 -17.62
N ASN A 38 4.45 13.75 -17.58
CA ASN A 38 5.71 13.42 -18.22
C ASN A 38 6.54 12.42 -17.39
N THR A 39 7.57 11.82 -17.97
CA THR A 39 8.40 10.80 -17.30
C THR A 39 8.98 11.31 -15.98
N TRP A 40 9.44 12.57 -15.95
CA TRP A 40 10.02 13.17 -14.75
C TRP A 40 8.97 13.34 -13.63
N GLN A 41 7.79 13.84 -13.98
CA GLN A 41 6.67 13.99 -13.02
C GLN A 41 6.24 12.63 -12.45
N THR A 42 6.15 11.61 -13.31
CA THR A 42 5.81 10.24 -12.90
C THR A 42 6.82 9.69 -11.89
N VAL A 43 8.11 9.80 -12.19
CA VAL A 43 9.17 9.33 -11.29
C VAL A 43 9.24 10.15 -10.01
N LEU A 44 9.11 11.48 -10.11
CA LEU A 44 9.13 12.36 -8.94
C LEU A 44 7.97 12.04 -7.98
N MET A 45 6.77 11.80 -8.52
CA MET A 45 5.61 11.39 -7.72
C MET A 45 5.88 10.05 -7.02
N SER A 46 6.44 9.07 -7.72
CA SER A 46 6.85 7.78 -7.16
C SER A 46 7.89 7.90 -6.05
N LEU A 47 8.87 8.79 -6.20
CA LEU A 47 9.92 9.03 -5.20
C LEU A 47 9.42 9.80 -3.97
N THR A 48 8.42 10.67 -4.12
CA THR A 48 7.96 11.55 -3.03
C THR A 48 6.75 11.01 -2.29
N VAL A 49 5.83 10.36 -2.98
CA VAL A 49 4.58 9.82 -2.39
C VAL A 49 4.80 8.41 -1.86
N TYR A 50 5.44 7.55 -2.64
CA TYR A 50 5.73 6.16 -2.31
C TYR A 50 4.50 5.42 -1.77
N GLY A 51 3.40 5.54 -2.47
CA GLY A 51 2.12 4.92 -2.10
C GLY A 51 1.36 4.44 -3.33
N GLY A 52 1.58 3.19 -3.77
CA GLY A 52 1.07 2.67 -5.03
C GLY A 52 -0.40 2.97 -5.30
N ALA A 53 -1.27 2.72 -4.31
CA ALA A 53 -2.71 2.99 -4.43
C ALA A 53 -3.01 4.49 -4.59
N SER A 54 -2.36 5.35 -3.79
CA SER A 54 -2.58 6.79 -3.84
C SER A 54 -2.00 7.41 -5.11
N GLU A 55 -0.86 6.91 -5.59
CA GLU A 55 -0.26 7.37 -6.85
C GLU A 55 -1.13 6.99 -8.05
N MET A 56 -1.62 5.76 -8.14
CA MET A 56 -2.50 5.33 -9.22
C MET A 56 -3.83 6.07 -9.20
N MET A 57 -4.39 6.30 -8.00
CA MET A 57 -5.60 7.10 -7.86
C MET A 57 -5.36 8.54 -8.32
N ALA A 58 -4.28 9.18 -7.86
CA ALA A 58 -3.94 10.53 -8.26
C ALA A 58 -3.75 10.65 -9.78
N ALA A 59 -3.05 9.69 -10.41
CA ALA A 59 -2.91 9.64 -11.87
C ALA A 59 -4.27 9.50 -12.57
N GLY A 60 -5.16 8.65 -12.07
CA GLY A 60 -6.53 8.50 -12.59
C GLY A 60 -7.36 9.79 -12.46
N MET A 61 -7.22 10.51 -11.35
CA MET A 61 -7.89 11.81 -11.14
C MET A 61 -7.32 12.90 -12.06
N VAL A 62 -6.00 12.91 -12.30
CA VAL A 62 -5.37 13.79 -13.29
C VAL A 62 -5.93 13.55 -14.69
N ALA A 63 -6.07 12.27 -15.10
CA ALA A 63 -6.66 11.90 -16.38
C ALA A 63 -8.11 12.39 -16.55
N GLN A 64 -8.85 12.49 -15.43
CA GLN A 64 -10.23 12.99 -15.41
C GLN A 64 -10.32 14.52 -15.29
N GLY A 65 -9.18 15.23 -15.24
CA GLY A 65 -9.15 16.69 -15.08
C GLY A 65 -9.59 17.17 -13.69
N ALA A 66 -9.43 16.35 -12.65
CA ALA A 66 -9.80 16.72 -11.29
C ALA A 66 -8.99 17.91 -10.76
N VAL A 67 -9.61 18.71 -9.91
CA VAL A 67 -8.95 19.86 -9.28
C VAL A 67 -7.84 19.37 -8.33
N VAL A 68 -6.70 20.04 -8.35
CA VAL A 68 -5.51 19.68 -7.56
C VAL A 68 -5.84 19.51 -6.07
N LEU A 69 -6.67 20.39 -5.50
CA LEU A 69 -7.08 20.28 -4.09
C LEU A 69 -7.81 18.96 -3.79
N THR A 70 -8.66 18.49 -4.70
CA THR A 70 -9.37 17.21 -4.55
C THR A 70 -8.37 16.05 -4.59
N ILE A 71 -7.39 16.08 -5.50
CA ILE A 71 -6.32 15.07 -5.58
C ILE A 71 -5.53 15.00 -4.27
N VAL A 72 -5.11 16.17 -3.75
CA VAL A 72 -4.34 16.26 -2.50
C VAL A 72 -5.14 15.72 -1.31
N LEU A 73 -6.40 16.14 -1.15
CA LEU A 73 -7.26 15.70 -0.06
C LEU A 73 -7.54 14.20 -0.13
N THR A 74 -7.85 13.69 -1.31
CA THR A 74 -8.12 12.25 -1.51
C THR A 74 -6.86 11.43 -1.20
N THR A 75 -5.71 11.83 -1.71
CA THR A 75 -4.42 11.19 -1.44
C THR A 75 -4.08 11.22 0.06
N PHE A 76 -4.30 12.36 0.73
CA PHE A 76 -4.07 12.49 2.17
C PHE A 76 -4.95 11.53 2.97
N ILE A 77 -6.25 11.50 2.70
CA ILE A 77 -7.20 10.61 3.41
C ILE A 77 -6.86 9.15 3.17
N LEU A 78 -6.54 8.77 1.95
CA LEU A 78 -6.14 7.40 1.62
C LEU A 78 -4.87 6.96 2.39
N ASN A 79 -3.94 7.89 2.57
CA ASN A 79 -2.66 7.64 3.24
C ASN A 79 -2.73 7.75 4.78
N LEU A 80 -3.86 8.15 5.39
CA LEU A 80 -4.02 8.16 6.85
C LEU A 80 -3.74 6.80 7.49
N ARG A 81 -4.00 5.71 6.79
CA ARG A 81 -3.66 4.34 7.23
C ARG A 81 -2.18 4.17 7.56
N HIS A 82 -1.27 4.88 6.89
CA HIS A 82 0.16 4.80 7.17
C HIS A 82 0.51 5.28 8.59
N ILE A 83 -0.28 6.17 9.17
CA ILE A 83 -0.09 6.61 10.56
C ILE A 83 -0.27 5.43 11.53
N ILE A 84 -1.34 4.66 11.33
CA ILE A 84 -1.64 3.48 12.17
C ILE A 84 -0.56 2.40 11.97
N MET A 85 -0.24 2.08 10.71
CA MET A 85 0.78 1.08 10.39
C MET A 85 2.16 1.48 10.93
N SER A 86 2.55 2.75 10.78
CA SER A 86 3.81 3.27 11.32
C SER A 86 3.86 3.16 12.84
N THR A 87 2.77 3.45 13.53
CA THR A 87 2.67 3.31 14.98
C THR A 87 2.86 1.84 15.41
N CYS A 88 2.22 0.89 14.70
CA CYS A 88 2.39 -0.53 14.98
C CYS A 88 3.84 -1.00 14.74
N VAL A 89 4.47 -0.56 13.64
CA VAL A 89 5.88 -0.87 13.35
C VAL A 89 6.78 -0.33 14.45
N PHE A 90 6.55 0.91 14.89
CA PHE A 90 7.36 1.54 15.95
C PHE A 90 7.22 0.87 17.31
N ASN A 91 6.03 0.40 17.64
CA ASN A 91 5.81 -0.33 18.89
C ASN A 91 6.54 -1.68 18.92
N GLN A 92 6.70 -2.31 17.76
CA GLN A 92 7.45 -3.57 17.64
C GLN A 92 8.96 -3.35 17.46
N MET A 93 9.39 -2.16 17.05
CA MET A 93 10.79 -1.86 16.72
C MET A 93 11.63 -1.68 17.99
N GLN A 94 12.63 -2.53 18.14
CA GLN A 94 13.56 -2.51 19.27
C GLN A 94 14.72 -1.54 19.01
N GLY A 95 14.86 -0.54 19.85
CA GLY A 95 15.92 0.47 19.73
C GLY A 95 15.65 1.50 18.62
N GLY A 96 16.71 2.22 18.25
CA GLY A 96 16.66 3.28 17.25
C GLY A 96 16.36 4.66 17.84
N ARG A 97 17.13 5.68 17.39
CA ARG A 97 16.88 7.08 17.72
C ARG A 97 15.66 7.59 16.96
N LEU A 98 14.96 8.59 17.49
CA LEU A 98 13.78 9.17 16.88
C LEU A 98 13.94 9.50 15.38
N PRO A 99 15.01 10.16 14.89
CA PRO A 99 15.15 10.45 13.47
C PRO A 99 15.24 9.19 12.59
N VAL A 100 15.81 8.09 13.11
CA VAL A 100 15.85 6.81 12.37
C VAL A 100 14.44 6.19 12.27
N ARG A 101 13.65 6.31 13.34
CA ARG A 101 12.25 5.88 13.33
C ARG A 101 11.39 6.74 12.37
N MET A 102 11.61 8.05 12.35
CA MET A 102 10.91 8.94 11.41
C MET A 102 11.25 8.60 9.96
N LEU A 103 12.53 8.33 9.65
CA LEU A 103 12.93 7.87 8.33
C LEU A 103 12.32 6.51 7.98
N ALA A 104 12.24 5.60 8.95
CA ALA A 104 11.58 4.31 8.77
C ALA A 104 10.08 4.47 8.47
N ALA A 105 9.40 5.49 9.03
CA ALA A 105 8.00 5.75 8.75
C ALA A 105 7.71 5.98 7.26
N PHE A 106 8.61 6.65 6.56
CA PHE A 106 8.50 6.85 5.12
C PHE A 106 8.53 5.53 4.34
N GLY A 107 9.24 4.52 4.85
CA GLY A 107 9.31 3.19 4.23
C GLY A 107 8.16 2.25 4.59
N VAL A 108 7.18 2.70 5.36
CA VAL A 108 6.01 1.87 5.73
C VAL A 108 4.98 1.92 4.61
N THR A 109 4.73 0.76 4.02
CA THR A 109 3.66 0.48 3.07
C THR A 109 2.86 -0.71 3.57
N ASP A 110 1.75 -1.06 2.91
CA ASP A 110 0.94 -2.23 3.27
C ASP A 110 1.79 -3.51 3.28
N GLU A 111 2.65 -3.67 2.28
CA GLU A 111 3.48 -4.86 2.07
C GLU A 111 4.65 -4.91 3.07
N THR A 112 5.35 -3.79 3.28
CA THR A 112 6.44 -3.75 4.25
C THR A 112 5.93 -3.94 5.67
N PHE A 113 4.74 -3.38 5.98
CA PHE A 113 4.05 -3.61 7.23
C PHE A 113 3.66 -5.08 7.40
N ALA A 114 3.01 -5.68 6.39
CA ALA A 114 2.60 -7.08 6.43
C ALA A 114 3.79 -8.01 6.66
N VAL A 115 4.85 -7.88 5.85
CA VAL A 115 6.06 -8.71 5.99
C VAL A 115 6.74 -8.49 7.33
N TYR A 116 6.86 -7.23 7.78
CA TYR A 116 7.49 -6.92 9.07
C TYR A 116 6.75 -7.53 10.26
N THR A 117 5.42 -7.50 10.25
CA THR A 117 4.61 -7.97 11.36
C THR A 117 4.42 -9.49 11.36
N THR A 118 4.37 -10.13 10.18
CA THR A 118 4.05 -11.56 10.06
C THR A 118 5.28 -12.48 9.99
N THR A 119 6.48 -11.95 9.67
CA THR A 119 7.69 -12.79 9.61
C THR A 119 8.09 -13.24 11.01
N ALA A 120 7.94 -14.53 11.29
CA ALA A 120 8.36 -15.13 12.55
C ALA A 120 9.88 -14.99 12.73
N ASN A 121 10.30 -14.71 13.98
CA ASN A 121 11.72 -14.58 14.36
C ASN A 121 12.51 -13.50 13.58
N ALA A 122 11.83 -12.57 12.89
CA ALA A 122 12.50 -11.46 12.22
C ALA A 122 13.15 -10.53 13.25
N PRO A 123 14.36 -10.01 12.97
CA PRO A 123 14.95 -9.00 13.81
C PRO A 123 14.07 -7.75 13.85
N ARG A 124 13.63 -7.35 15.04
CA ARG A 124 12.80 -6.14 15.20
C ARG A 124 13.68 -4.87 15.30
N THR A 125 14.78 -4.83 14.55
CA THR A 125 15.75 -3.73 14.57
C THR A 125 15.49 -2.71 13.46
N PRO A 126 15.85 -1.43 13.66
CA PRO A 126 15.75 -0.41 12.62
C PRO A 126 16.53 -0.76 11.34
N ARG A 127 17.65 -1.47 11.45
CA ARG A 127 18.46 -1.85 10.28
C ARG A 127 17.76 -2.89 9.41
N TYR A 128 17.15 -3.87 10.03
CA TYR A 128 16.35 -4.86 9.30
C TYR A 128 15.22 -4.18 8.53
N PHE A 129 14.44 -3.33 9.21
CA PHE A 129 13.32 -2.63 8.56
C PHE A 129 13.81 -1.70 7.46
N PHE A 130 14.87 -0.92 7.71
CA PHE A 130 15.39 0.03 6.73
C PHE A 130 15.92 -0.66 5.47
N SER A 131 16.64 -1.78 5.60
CA SER A 131 17.13 -2.52 4.42
C SER A 131 15.98 -3.10 3.60
N MET A 132 14.94 -3.62 4.25
CA MET A 132 13.74 -4.11 3.61
C MET A 132 13.00 -2.96 2.88
N ALA A 133 12.76 -1.85 3.56
CA ALA A 133 12.08 -0.69 3.02
C ALA A 133 12.85 -0.06 1.85
N LEU A 134 14.18 0.06 1.95
CA LEU A 134 15.02 0.62 0.90
C LEU A 134 14.97 -0.22 -0.39
N CYS A 135 15.08 -1.54 -0.28
CA CYS A 135 14.99 -2.43 -1.43
C CYS A 135 13.62 -2.34 -2.09
N SER A 136 12.56 -2.33 -1.30
CA SER A 136 11.18 -2.17 -1.78
C SER A 136 10.97 -0.82 -2.47
N TYR A 137 11.46 0.27 -1.87
CA TYR A 137 11.40 1.62 -2.42
C TYR A 137 12.11 1.73 -3.77
N LEU A 138 13.33 1.20 -3.87
CA LEU A 138 14.09 1.22 -5.11
C LEU A 138 13.43 0.38 -6.20
N SER A 139 12.83 -0.76 -5.86
CA SER A 139 12.11 -1.60 -6.83
C SER A 139 10.84 -0.93 -7.35
N TRP A 140 10.11 -0.20 -6.50
CA TRP A 140 8.95 0.61 -6.90
C TRP A 140 9.35 1.73 -7.84
N ALA A 141 10.37 2.53 -7.47
CA ALA A 141 10.88 3.63 -8.29
C ALA A 141 11.42 3.15 -9.65
N LEU A 142 12.14 2.00 -9.65
CA LEU A 142 12.62 1.37 -10.89
C LEU A 142 11.46 0.94 -11.78
N GLY A 143 10.45 0.27 -11.22
CA GLY A 143 9.24 -0.13 -11.95
C GLY A 143 8.53 1.07 -12.56
N SER A 144 8.31 2.13 -11.77
CA SER A 144 7.68 3.37 -12.21
C SER A 144 8.44 4.04 -13.36
N TRP A 145 9.77 4.09 -13.26
CA TRP A 145 10.62 4.63 -14.33
C TRP A 145 10.55 3.77 -15.59
N LEU A 146 10.68 2.45 -15.47
CA LEU A 146 10.56 1.53 -16.60
C LEU A 146 9.20 1.65 -17.29
N GLY A 147 8.11 1.72 -16.53
CA GLY A 147 6.77 1.91 -17.08
C GLY A 147 6.62 3.25 -17.80
N ALA A 148 7.17 4.32 -17.22
CA ALA A 148 7.10 5.65 -17.81
C ALA A 148 7.86 5.77 -19.15
N ILE A 149 8.98 5.08 -19.33
CA ILE A 149 9.72 5.07 -20.61
C ILE A 149 9.17 4.05 -21.60
N ALA A 150 8.62 2.93 -21.13
CA ALA A 150 8.06 1.89 -21.97
C ALA A 150 6.66 2.24 -22.52
N THR A 151 6.06 3.33 -22.05
CA THR A 151 4.75 3.79 -22.54
C THR A 151 4.83 4.05 -24.05
N GLY A 152 3.94 3.42 -24.81
CA GLY A 152 3.97 3.48 -26.29
C GLY A 152 4.75 2.33 -26.96
N LEU A 153 5.58 1.58 -26.22
CA LEU A 153 6.21 0.36 -26.72
C LEU A 153 5.42 -0.90 -26.31
N LEU A 154 4.58 -0.79 -25.28
CA LEU A 154 3.82 -1.93 -24.76
C LEU A 154 2.56 -2.18 -25.58
N PRO A 155 2.32 -3.43 -26.01
CA PRO A 155 1.06 -3.82 -26.63
C PRO A 155 -0.14 -3.51 -25.72
N PRO A 156 -1.31 -3.14 -26.29
CA PRO A 156 -2.50 -2.81 -25.50
C PRO A 156 -2.93 -3.90 -24.51
N LEU A 157 -2.76 -5.17 -24.88
CA LEU A 157 -3.07 -6.32 -24.01
C LEU A 157 -2.21 -6.32 -22.73
N ILE A 158 -0.91 -6.05 -22.87
CA ILE A 158 0.00 -6.00 -21.72
C ILE A 158 -0.34 -4.80 -20.84
N THR A 159 -0.62 -3.66 -21.43
CA THR A 159 -1.05 -2.46 -20.69
C THR A 159 -2.33 -2.70 -19.88
N ALA A 160 -3.33 -3.37 -20.48
CA ALA A 160 -4.54 -3.75 -19.78
C ALA A 160 -4.28 -4.76 -18.64
N ALA A 161 -3.45 -5.77 -18.86
CA ALA A 161 -3.06 -6.75 -17.85
C ALA A 161 -2.33 -6.09 -16.68
N LEU A 162 -1.40 -5.16 -16.94
CA LEU A 162 -0.72 -4.38 -15.90
C LEU A 162 -1.70 -3.54 -15.08
N GLY A 163 -2.73 -2.96 -15.70
CA GLY A 163 -3.78 -2.21 -14.99
C GLY A 163 -4.56 -3.04 -13.97
N ILE A 164 -4.65 -4.36 -14.17
CA ILE A 164 -5.32 -5.28 -13.23
C ILE A 164 -4.38 -5.70 -12.08
N SER A 165 -3.07 -5.60 -12.24
CA SER A 165 -2.07 -6.11 -11.29
C SER A 165 -2.20 -5.50 -9.89
N LEU A 166 -2.53 -4.20 -9.80
CA LEU A 166 -2.77 -3.52 -8.53
C LEU A 166 -3.96 -4.14 -7.77
N TYR A 167 -5.07 -4.36 -8.46
CA TYR A 167 -6.26 -4.97 -7.85
C TYR A 167 -5.96 -6.38 -7.37
N ALA A 168 -5.24 -7.17 -8.17
CA ALA A 168 -4.81 -8.52 -7.80
C ALA A 168 -3.92 -8.51 -6.55
N MET A 169 -2.99 -7.55 -6.47
CA MET A 169 -2.13 -7.37 -5.30
C MET A 169 -2.94 -7.05 -4.04
N PHE A 170 -3.88 -6.09 -4.10
CA PHE A 170 -4.72 -5.76 -2.94
C PHE A 170 -5.66 -6.89 -2.54
N ILE A 171 -6.22 -7.62 -3.49
CA ILE A 171 -7.02 -8.82 -3.19
C ILE A 171 -6.15 -9.85 -2.48
N GLY A 172 -4.92 -10.08 -2.96
CA GLY A 172 -3.97 -10.99 -2.34
C GLY A 172 -3.62 -10.63 -0.90
N LEU A 173 -3.49 -9.34 -0.59
CA LEU A 173 -3.25 -8.83 0.77
C LEU A 173 -4.50 -8.92 1.67
N LEU A 174 -5.69 -8.74 1.10
CA LEU A 174 -6.95 -8.73 1.83
C LEU A 174 -7.42 -10.15 2.18
N MET A 175 -7.24 -11.12 1.27
CA MET A 175 -7.76 -12.48 1.41
C MET A 175 -7.36 -13.21 2.70
N PRO A 176 -6.09 -13.17 3.16
CA PRO A 176 -5.71 -13.79 4.42
C PRO A 176 -6.48 -13.23 5.62
N GLY A 177 -6.73 -11.91 5.64
CA GLY A 177 -7.49 -11.24 6.70
C GLY A 177 -8.98 -11.56 6.72
N LEU A 178 -9.55 -11.96 5.57
CA LEU A 178 -10.96 -12.36 5.47
C LEU A 178 -11.20 -13.81 5.88
N HIS A 179 -10.17 -14.65 5.86
CA HIS A 179 -10.29 -16.07 6.17
C HIS A 179 -10.73 -16.26 7.63
N GLY A 180 -11.88 -16.89 7.82
CA GLY A 180 -12.46 -17.10 9.15
C GLY A 180 -13.17 -15.88 9.79
N ASN A 181 -13.14 -14.71 9.16
CA ASN A 181 -13.78 -13.50 9.69
C ASN A 181 -14.92 -13.00 8.79
N GLY A 182 -16.10 -13.63 8.93
CA GLY A 182 -17.27 -13.27 8.13
C GLY A 182 -17.76 -11.83 8.34
N ARG A 183 -17.53 -11.23 9.52
CA ARG A 183 -17.89 -9.83 9.80
C ARG A 183 -17.02 -8.86 9.00
N LEU A 184 -15.72 -9.14 8.91
CA LEU A 184 -14.81 -8.35 8.08
C LEU A 184 -15.14 -8.49 6.59
N ALA A 185 -15.44 -9.72 6.14
CA ALA A 185 -15.88 -9.95 4.76
C ALA A 185 -17.17 -9.18 4.42
N ALA A 186 -18.15 -9.20 5.31
CA ALA A 186 -19.39 -8.43 5.14
C ALA A 186 -19.12 -6.92 5.10
N LEU A 187 -18.21 -6.40 5.93
CA LEU A 187 -17.81 -4.98 5.92
C LEU A 187 -17.16 -4.59 4.60
N VAL A 188 -16.27 -5.42 4.06
CA VAL A 188 -15.62 -5.18 2.76
C VAL A 188 -16.65 -5.12 1.64
N VAL A 189 -17.57 -6.09 1.59
CA VAL A 189 -18.67 -6.10 0.61
C VAL A 189 -19.57 -4.88 0.76
N LEU A 190 -19.93 -4.52 2.00
CA LEU A 190 -20.73 -3.32 2.27
C LEU A 190 -20.04 -2.06 1.77
N THR A 191 -18.72 -1.91 2.02
CA THR A 191 -17.94 -0.76 1.55
C THR A 191 -17.93 -0.66 0.03
N ALA A 192 -17.75 -1.79 -0.66
CA ALA A 192 -17.78 -1.85 -2.11
C ALA A 192 -19.18 -1.47 -2.68
N LEU A 193 -20.25 -1.98 -2.07
CA LEU A 193 -21.62 -1.64 -2.44
C LEU A 193 -21.92 -0.15 -2.19
N CYS A 194 -21.56 0.39 -1.03
CA CYS A 194 -21.71 1.82 -0.72
C CYS A 194 -20.99 2.68 -1.75
N ASN A 195 -19.74 2.37 -2.08
CA ASN A 195 -18.99 3.11 -3.09
C ASN A 195 -19.68 3.04 -4.47
N THR A 196 -20.14 1.87 -4.86
CA THR A 196 -20.85 1.67 -6.14
C THR A 196 -22.14 2.49 -6.20
N VAL A 197 -22.93 2.51 -5.12
CA VAL A 197 -24.16 3.32 -5.04
C VAL A 197 -23.82 4.80 -5.10
N LEU A 198 -22.83 5.26 -4.35
CA LEU A 198 -22.43 6.68 -4.35
C LEU A 198 -21.93 7.14 -5.72
N CYS A 199 -21.19 6.30 -6.45
CA CYS A 199 -20.72 6.62 -7.79
C CYS A 199 -21.84 6.59 -8.84
N ASN A 200 -22.66 5.52 -8.86
CA ASN A 200 -23.57 5.28 -9.97
C ASN A 200 -24.99 5.83 -9.76
N VAL A 201 -25.46 5.88 -8.51
CA VAL A 201 -26.82 6.35 -8.19
C VAL A 201 -26.80 7.82 -7.75
N VAL A 202 -25.89 8.17 -6.83
CA VAL A 202 -25.76 9.55 -6.33
C VAL A 202 -24.93 10.42 -7.27
N GLN A 203 -24.20 9.79 -8.21
CA GLN A 203 -23.34 10.45 -9.21
C GLN A 203 -22.25 11.35 -8.59
N LEU A 204 -21.74 10.94 -7.45
CA LEU A 204 -20.57 11.58 -6.87
C LEU A 204 -19.31 11.25 -7.66
N ASP A 205 -18.38 12.20 -7.73
CA ASP A 205 -17.07 11.93 -8.29
C ASP A 205 -16.32 10.85 -7.49
N SER A 206 -15.45 10.13 -8.17
CA SER A 206 -14.75 8.94 -7.64
C SER A 206 -14.03 9.22 -6.29
N GLY A 207 -13.42 10.40 -6.15
CA GLY A 207 -12.71 10.77 -4.92
C GLY A 207 -13.64 10.95 -3.71
N ARG A 208 -14.75 11.67 -3.87
CA ARG A 208 -15.74 11.90 -2.79
C ARG A 208 -16.44 10.61 -2.40
N SER A 209 -16.83 9.81 -3.40
CA SER A 209 -17.46 8.50 -3.18
C SER A 209 -16.57 7.59 -2.34
N MET A 210 -15.28 7.50 -2.69
CA MET A 210 -14.32 6.69 -1.95
C MET A 210 -14.13 7.17 -0.52
N ILE A 211 -13.97 8.48 -0.30
CA ILE A 211 -13.83 9.07 1.04
C ILE A 211 -15.05 8.72 1.90
N LEU A 212 -16.25 9.00 1.41
CA LEU A 212 -17.49 8.79 2.17
C LEU A 212 -17.73 7.31 2.45
N SER A 213 -17.55 6.42 1.46
CA SER A 213 -17.74 4.99 1.65
C SER A 213 -16.72 4.42 2.64
N THR A 214 -15.44 4.81 2.52
CA THR A 214 -14.38 4.30 3.40
C THR A 214 -14.56 4.78 4.84
N LEU A 215 -14.72 6.07 5.06
CA LEU A 215 -14.89 6.62 6.41
C LEU A 215 -16.20 6.17 7.05
N GLY A 216 -17.30 6.18 6.31
CA GLY A 216 -18.60 5.74 6.80
C GLY A 216 -18.61 4.26 7.19
N CYS A 217 -18.11 3.38 6.32
CA CYS A 217 -18.04 1.95 6.63
C CYS A 217 -16.99 1.63 7.68
N ALA A 218 -15.87 2.34 7.75
CA ALA A 218 -14.89 2.17 8.82
C ALA A 218 -15.48 2.55 10.19
N ALA A 219 -16.22 3.66 10.28
CA ALA A 219 -16.93 4.04 11.50
C ALA A 219 -17.96 2.99 11.92
N LEU A 220 -18.76 2.46 10.98
CA LEU A 220 -19.68 1.36 11.25
C LEU A 220 -18.93 0.10 11.68
N GLY A 221 -17.85 -0.25 10.99
CA GLY A 221 -17.03 -1.42 11.26
C GLY A 221 -16.42 -1.41 12.67
N SER A 222 -16.07 -0.25 13.20
CA SER A 222 -15.51 -0.11 14.54
C SER A 222 -16.46 -0.58 15.65
N PHE A 223 -17.77 -0.61 15.41
CA PHE A 223 -18.77 -1.12 16.35
C PHE A 223 -19.03 -2.62 16.24
N PHE A 224 -18.77 -3.23 15.07
CA PHE A 224 -19.17 -4.62 14.79
C PHE A 224 -18.01 -5.57 14.59
N VAL A 225 -16.83 -5.05 14.23
CA VAL A 225 -15.64 -5.87 13.98
C VAL A 225 -14.71 -5.74 15.19
N THR A 226 -14.75 -6.72 16.07
CA THR A 226 -13.72 -6.87 17.09
C THR A 226 -12.42 -7.31 16.41
N PRO A 227 -11.26 -6.68 16.71
CA PRO A 227 -9.99 -7.20 16.25
C PRO A 227 -9.85 -8.64 16.75
N ASN A 228 -9.67 -9.61 15.84
CA ASN A 228 -9.23 -10.94 16.27
C ASN A 228 -7.85 -10.73 16.90
N ALA A 229 -7.72 -11.05 18.17
CA ALA A 229 -6.46 -11.20 18.87
C ALA A 229 -5.74 -12.46 18.34
N ALA A 230 -5.35 -12.43 17.06
CA ALA A 230 -4.57 -13.49 16.43
C ALA A 230 -3.10 -13.39 16.87
N GLY A 231 -2.86 -13.37 18.17
CA GLY A 231 -1.53 -13.27 18.79
C GLY A 231 -1.43 -13.82 20.20
N GLU A 232 -2.56 -14.09 20.86
CA GLU A 232 -2.52 -14.48 22.29
C GLU A 232 -2.73 -15.97 22.56
N GLU A 233 -3.07 -16.79 21.58
CA GLU A 233 -3.41 -18.20 21.82
C GLU A 233 -2.21 -19.17 21.89
N ASN A 234 -0.98 -18.71 21.68
CA ASN A 234 0.23 -19.56 21.80
C ASN A 234 1.09 -19.26 23.05
N SER A 235 0.58 -18.47 24.00
CA SER A 235 1.34 -18.16 25.24
C SER A 235 0.97 -19.06 26.44
N HIS A 236 -0.01 -19.95 26.33
CA HIS A 236 -0.48 -20.78 27.45
C HIS A 236 -0.47 -22.30 27.19
N ALA A 237 0.36 -22.77 26.26
CA ALA A 237 0.52 -24.23 26.07
C ALA A 237 2.02 -24.59 26.21
N GLU A 238 2.51 -24.54 27.44
CA GLU A 238 3.58 -25.42 27.91
C GLU A 238 3.35 -25.73 29.39
N PRO A 239 3.28 -27.04 29.74
CA PRO A 239 3.38 -27.50 31.11
C PRO A 239 4.82 -27.52 31.61
#